data_eaa0e5d78c9b3128fa768204eece251d
#
_entry.id   eaa0e5d78c9b3128fa768204eece251d
#
_cell.length_a   1.000
_cell.length_b   1.000
_cell.length_c   1.000
_cell.angle_alpha   90.00
_cell.angle_beta   90.00
_cell.angle_gamma   90.00
#
_symmetry.space_group_name_H-M   'P 1'
#
loop_
_entity.id
_entity.type
_entity.pdbx_description
1 polymer ?
#
loop_
_entity_poly.entity_id
_entity_poly.type
_entity_poly.pdbx_seq_one_letter_code
_entity_poly.pdbx_strand_id
1 'polypeptide(L)'
;QLFINWEEQVMARWPNAKFNDGTIWDNDNYWAKGTIDDDENAYSNGTIIDDPYTNSAGTLISLSSEGFDLDETNKQAIAILNLGSFRTWSRLVTNHSGNTFNYATVPSWKTKHHYYYFEGRKEFLDQEGEWWVDTYNNKDSLYYVAASGVDPNKLDFRGKVQSYAFSVNASEYLQIKNLEFFATTVYFSNGDNCLVYGCNFIYPSCSKRMLRIVDTEPEMTKFAS
;
A
#
# COMPACT_ATOMS: atom_id res chain seq x y z
N GLN A 1 0.87 -9.06 0.29
CA GLN A 1 0.48 -9.05 -1.13
C GLN A 1 -0.31 -10.31 -1.46
N LEU A 2 -1.31 -10.18 -2.32
CA LEU A 2 -2.07 -11.28 -2.90
C LEU A 2 -1.79 -11.35 -4.39
N PHE A 3 -1.59 -12.57 -4.89
CA PHE A 3 -1.43 -12.85 -6.31
C PHE A 3 -2.50 -13.84 -6.75
N ILE A 4 -3.08 -13.61 -7.93
CA ILE A 4 -4.02 -14.53 -8.56
C ILE A 4 -3.49 -14.83 -9.95
N ASN A 5 -3.29 -16.12 -10.24
CA ASN A 5 -2.68 -16.57 -11.49
C ASN A 5 -1.33 -15.85 -11.77
N TRP A 6 -0.53 -15.65 -10.70
CA TRP A 6 0.80 -14.98 -10.69
C TRP A 6 0.77 -13.46 -10.90
N GLU A 7 -0.39 -12.83 -10.96
CA GLU A 7 -0.54 -11.38 -11.07
C GLU A 7 -0.91 -10.76 -9.73
N GLU A 8 -0.23 -9.66 -9.36
CA GLU A 8 -0.52 -8.94 -8.12
C GLU A 8 -1.90 -8.31 -8.18
N GLN A 9 -2.68 -8.49 -7.12
CA GLN A 9 -4.01 -7.92 -6.97
C GLN A 9 -3.98 -6.68 -6.07
N VAL A 10 -4.89 -5.75 -6.32
CA VAL A 10 -4.99 -4.50 -5.57
C VAL A 10 -5.63 -4.78 -4.21
N MET A 11 -5.02 -4.30 -3.14
CA MET A 11 -5.69 -4.25 -1.84
C MET A 11 -6.85 -3.25 -1.92
N ALA A 12 -8.03 -3.64 -1.42
CA ALA A 12 -9.23 -2.81 -1.41
C ALA A 12 -8.92 -1.39 -0.94
N ARG A 13 -9.23 -0.42 -1.79
CA ARG A 13 -8.85 0.99 -1.60
C ARG A 13 -9.92 1.97 -2.08
N TRP A 14 -9.92 3.14 -1.52
CA TRP A 14 -10.66 4.29 -2.04
C TRP A 14 -9.72 5.50 -2.23
N PRO A 15 -9.73 6.22 -3.38
CA PRO A 15 -10.44 5.90 -4.62
C PRO A 15 -9.91 4.62 -5.31
N ASN A 16 -10.78 3.98 -6.09
CA ASN A 16 -10.46 2.75 -6.82
C ASN A 16 -9.40 2.97 -7.89
N ALA A 17 -8.48 1.99 -8.03
CA ALA A 17 -7.48 1.97 -9.08
C ALA A 17 -7.01 0.53 -9.34
N LYS A 18 -6.45 0.25 -10.52
CA LYS A 18 -6.04 -1.09 -10.94
C LYS A 18 -4.60 -1.14 -11.45
N PHE A 19 -3.99 -2.32 -11.38
CA PHE A 19 -2.68 -2.55 -11.99
C PHE A 19 -2.77 -2.73 -13.50
N ASN A 20 -3.78 -3.46 -13.99
CA ASN A 20 -3.88 -3.88 -15.39
C ASN A 20 -4.16 -2.75 -16.39
N ASP A 21 -4.75 -1.64 -15.93
CA ASP A 21 -5.01 -0.44 -16.76
C ASP A 21 -4.06 0.72 -16.43
N GLY A 22 -3.15 0.52 -15.46
CA GLY A 22 -2.15 1.49 -15.06
C GLY A 22 -2.68 2.61 -14.15
N THR A 23 -3.96 2.63 -13.81
CA THR A 23 -4.58 3.70 -12.99
C THR A 23 -3.99 3.77 -11.58
N ILE A 24 -3.43 2.67 -11.07
CA ILE A 24 -2.73 2.65 -9.78
C ILE A 24 -1.56 3.64 -9.71
N TRP A 25 -0.97 4.01 -10.86
CA TRP A 25 0.17 4.92 -10.98
C TRP A 25 -0.21 6.37 -11.29
N ASP A 26 -1.49 6.60 -11.61
CA ASP A 26 -2.02 7.92 -11.97
C ASP A 26 -2.59 8.61 -10.72
N ASN A 27 -1.73 9.30 -9.98
CA ASN A 27 -2.15 10.02 -8.78
C ASN A 27 -2.95 11.28 -9.09
N ASP A 28 -2.85 11.85 -10.28
CA ASP A 28 -3.63 13.03 -10.66
C ASP A 28 -5.13 12.74 -10.83
N ASN A 29 -5.47 11.49 -11.20
CA ASN A 29 -6.84 11.10 -11.48
C ASN A 29 -7.41 10.03 -10.53
N TYR A 30 -6.56 9.24 -9.85
CA TYR A 30 -6.99 8.08 -9.05
C TYR A 30 -6.50 8.11 -7.60
N TRP A 31 -6.05 9.28 -7.14
CA TRP A 31 -5.87 9.58 -5.73
C TRP A 31 -6.82 10.71 -5.36
N ALA A 32 -7.32 10.73 -4.13
CA ALA A 32 -8.02 11.89 -3.59
C ALA A 32 -7.02 13.02 -3.33
N LYS A 33 -7.53 14.24 -3.34
CA LYS A 33 -6.74 15.46 -3.15
C LYS A 33 -7.20 16.17 -1.90
N GLY A 34 -6.26 16.69 -1.14
CA GLY A 34 -6.57 17.57 -0.02
C GLY A 34 -6.21 19.01 -0.35
N THR A 35 -6.91 19.92 0.25
CA THR A 35 -6.57 21.34 0.23
C THR A 35 -5.21 21.53 0.87
N ILE A 36 -4.31 22.19 0.16
CA ILE A 36 -3.01 22.61 0.67
C ILE A 36 -3.25 23.90 1.47
N ASP A 37 -2.73 23.94 2.70
CA ASP A 37 -2.72 25.18 3.48
C ASP A 37 -1.95 26.28 2.73
N ASP A 38 -2.16 27.54 3.10
CA ASP A 38 -1.60 28.72 2.42
C ASP A 38 -0.08 28.71 2.21
N ASP A 39 0.64 27.89 2.95
CA ASP A 39 2.08 27.66 2.80
C ASP A 39 2.36 26.20 2.43
N GLU A 40 2.50 25.93 1.12
CA GLU A 40 2.88 24.60 0.60
C GLU A 40 4.24 24.08 1.11
N ASN A 41 5.01 24.93 1.76
CA ASN A 41 6.28 24.59 2.40
C ASN A 41 6.17 24.37 3.91
N ALA A 42 4.97 24.49 4.47
CA ALA A 42 4.75 24.20 5.89
C ALA A 42 4.95 22.71 6.19
N TYR A 43 5.27 22.40 7.44
CA TYR A 43 5.32 21.01 7.87
C TYR A 43 3.91 20.44 8.00
N SER A 44 3.76 19.14 7.73
CA SER A 44 2.50 18.43 7.92
C SER A 44 1.97 18.64 9.35
N ASN A 45 0.73 19.11 9.47
CA ASN A 45 0.04 19.32 10.73
C ASN A 45 -0.76 18.10 11.22
N GLY A 46 -0.78 17.01 10.43
CA GLY A 46 -1.55 15.80 10.76
C GLY A 46 -3.02 15.88 10.39
N THR A 47 -3.39 16.82 9.53
CA THR A 47 -4.77 17.01 9.06
C THR A 47 -4.82 17.12 7.55
N ILE A 48 -5.80 16.48 6.93
CA ILE A 48 -6.18 16.71 5.53
C ILE A 48 -7.65 17.10 5.49
N ILE A 49 -7.93 18.14 4.73
CA ILE A 49 -9.27 18.55 4.33
C ILE A 49 -9.42 18.13 2.87
N ASP A 50 -10.40 17.26 2.58
CA ASP A 50 -10.67 16.79 1.22
C ASP A 50 -11.02 17.95 0.28
N ASP A 51 -10.46 17.95 -0.91
CA ASP A 51 -10.75 18.89 -1.99
C ASP A 51 -11.38 18.11 -3.17
N PRO A 52 -12.71 18.02 -3.20
CA PRO A 52 -13.41 17.21 -4.18
C PRO A 52 -13.13 17.62 -5.62
N TYR A 53 -12.94 16.65 -6.49
CA TYR A 53 -12.77 16.90 -7.91
C TYR A 53 -13.38 15.79 -8.78
N THR A 54 -13.63 16.08 -10.04
CA THR A 54 -14.03 15.09 -11.04
C THR A 54 -12.80 14.68 -11.85
N ASN A 55 -12.51 13.38 -11.85
CA ASN A 55 -11.36 12.84 -12.57
C ASN A 55 -11.57 12.80 -14.09
N SER A 56 -10.55 12.43 -14.85
CA SER A 56 -10.61 12.35 -16.32
C SER A 56 -11.62 11.33 -16.85
N ALA A 57 -12.02 10.35 -16.04
CA ALA A 57 -13.07 9.38 -16.37
C ALA A 57 -14.49 9.88 -16.04
N GLY A 58 -14.63 11.10 -15.52
CA GLY A 58 -15.91 11.68 -15.14
C GLY A 58 -16.43 11.24 -13.75
N THR A 59 -15.61 10.58 -12.95
CA THR A 59 -15.97 10.13 -11.59
C THR A 59 -15.68 11.23 -10.58
N LEU A 60 -16.68 11.57 -9.77
CA LEU A 60 -16.48 12.46 -8.62
C LEU A 60 -15.67 11.73 -7.54
N ILE A 61 -14.55 12.30 -7.15
CA ILE A 61 -13.76 11.88 -5.99
C ILE A 61 -14.04 12.86 -4.88
N SER A 62 -14.74 12.43 -3.83
CA SER A 62 -15.15 13.26 -2.71
C SER A 62 -15.36 12.43 -1.46
N LEU A 63 -14.53 12.64 -0.45
CA LEU A 63 -14.61 11.88 0.81
C LEU A 63 -15.97 12.04 1.51
N SER A 64 -16.49 13.24 1.54
CA SER A 64 -17.78 13.53 2.24
C SER A 64 -18.98 12.87 1.57
N SER A 65 -18.89 12.46 0.31
CA SER A 65 -19.98 11.78 -0.39
C SER A 65 -20.05 10.28 -0.13
N GLU A 66 -19.00 9.68 0.42
CA GLU A 66 -18.89 8.22 0.59
C GLU A 66 -19.56 7.71 1.88
N GLY A 67 -19.65 8.54 2.90
CA GLY A 67 -20.26 8.18 4.20
C GLY A 67 -19.43 7.16 4.99
N PHE A 68 -18.12 7.10 4.76
CA PHE A 68 -17.21 6.21 5.47
C PHE A 68 -17.08 6.55 6.96
N ASP A 69 -16.84 5.54 7.79
CA ASP A 69 -16.41 5.67 9.19
C ASP A 69 -14.92 5.27 9.27
N LEU A 70 -14.01 6.22 9.03
CA LEU A 70 -12.59 5.94 8.86
C LEU A 70 -11.83 5.73 10.17
N ASP A 71 -12.37 6.18 11.31
CA ASP A 71 -11.72 6.16 12.62
C ASP A 71 -12.36 5.19 13.63
N GLU A 72 -13.19 4.26 13.17
CA GLU A 72 -13.79 3.23 14.02
C GLU A 72 -12.73 2.56 14.88
N THR A 73 -12.95 2.54 16.19
CA THR A 73 -11.99 2.02 17.18
C THR A 73 -11.51 0.61 16.82
N ASN A 74 -10.20 0.43 16.78
CA ASN A 74 -9.47 -0.78 16.37
C ASN A 74 -9.64 -1.19 14.90
N LYS A 75 -10.36 -0.42 14.09
CA LYS A 75 -10.57 -0.69 12.66
C LYS A 75 -10.33 0.55 11.79
N GLN A 76 -9.48 1.44 12.25
CA GLN A 76 -9.15 2.68 11.52
C GLN A 76 -8.70 2.37 10.09
N ALA A 77 -9.10 3.20 9.14
CA ALA A 77 -8.53 3.17 7.79
C ALA A 77 -7.03 3.48 7.83
N ILE A 78 -6.32 2.97 6.87
CA ILE A 78 -4.91 3.31 6.63
C ILE A 78 -4.89 4.37 5.53
N ALA A 79 -4.51 5.59 5.89
CA ALA A 79 -4.27 6.65 4.93
C ALA A 79 -2.88 6.49 4.31
N ILE A 80 -2.82 6.43 3.00
CA ILE A 80 -1.58 6.47 2.22
C ILE A 80 -1.43 7.90 1.71
N LEU A 81 -0.37 8.56 2.14
CA LEU A 81 -0.20 10.01 2.05
C LEU A 81 0.99 10.35 1.18
N ASN A 82 0.77 11.03 0.07
CA ASN A 82 1.83 11.65 -0.72
C ASN A 82 1.78 13.17 -0.48
N LEU A 83 2.58 13.62 0.47
CA LEU A 83 2.59 15.02 0.94
C LEU A 83 3.72 15.85 0.34
N GLY A 84 4.63 15.22 -0.38
CA GLY A 84 5.80 15.89 -0.96
C GLY A 84 6.64 14.97 -1.81
N SER A 85 7.74 15.53 -2.35
CA SER A 85 8.55 14.93 -3.36
C SER A 85 9.32 13.75 -2.89
N PHE A 86 9.30 12.62 -2.88
CA PHE A 86 10.21 11.48 -2.65
C PHE A 86 9.69 10.38 -1.74
N ARG A 87 8.63 10.60 -0.97
CA ARG A 87 8.14 9.58 -0.04
C ARG A 87 6.63 9.57 0.08
N THR A 88 6.09 8.36 0.09
CA THR A 88 4.70 8.07 0.46
C THR A 88 4.69 7.52 1.89
N TRP A 89 3.79 8.03 2.72
CA TRP A 89 3.66 7.65 4.11
C TRP A 89 2.40 6.83 4.32
N SER A 90 2.42 5.91 5.27
CA SER A 90 1.22 5.19 5.72
C SER A 90 0.92 5.55 7.17
N ARG A 91 -0.31 5.96 7.47
CA ARG A 91 -0.78 6.36 8.78
C ARG A 91 -2.17 5.79 9.07
N LEU A 92 -2.44 5.47 10.32
CA LEU A 92 -3.82 5.22 10.73
C LEU A 92 -4.58 6.55 10.80
N VAL A 93 -5.82 6.54 10.35
CA VAL A 93 -6.75 7.65 10.58
C VAL A 93 -7.07 7.68 12.07
N THR A 94 -6.86 8.82 12.72
CA THR A 94 -7.05 8.97 14.17
C THR A 94 -8.35 9.69 14.52
N ASN A 95 -8.91 10.44 13.58
CA ASN A 95 -10.21 11.07 13.67
C ASN A 95 -10.74 11.37 12.27
N HIS A 96 -12.06 11.28 12.08
CA HIS A 96 -12.72 11.60 10.82
C HIS A 96 -14.03 12.37 11.06
N SER A 97 -14.27 13.41 10.29
CA SER A 97 -15.53 14.17 10.33
C SER A 97 -15.81 14.82 8.98
N GLY A 98 -16.79 14.30 8.26
CA GLY A 98 -17.23 14.84 6.97
C GLY A 98 -16.13 14.76 5.91
N ASN A 99 -15.56 15.90 5.54
CA ASN A 99 -14.48 15.97 4.56
C ASN A 99 -13.08 16.08 5.18
N THR A 100 -12.94 15.90 6.48
CA THR A 100 -11.68 16.12 7.18
C THR A 100 -11.27 14.87 7.94
N PHE A 101 -10.00 14.51 7.85
CA PHE A 101 -9.43 13.44 8.67
C PHE A 101 -8.07 13.83 9.25
N ASN A 102 -7.76 13.21 10.40
CA ASN A 102 -6.50 13.39 11.10
C ASN A 102 -5.65 12.12 11.10
N TYR A 103 -4.35 12.31 11.19
CA TYR A 103 -3.35 11.25 11.25
C TYR A 103 -2.14 11.70 12.08
N ALA A 104 -1.31 10.77 12.54
CA ALA A 104 -0.06 11.10 13.20
C ALA A 104 0.86 11.86 12.24
N THR A 105 1.34 13.04 12.65
CA THR A 105 2.15 13.93 11.80
C THR A 105 3.37 13.22 11.21
N VAL A 106 3.81 13.70 10.07
CA VAL A 106 5.05 13.26 9.43
C VAL A 106 6.20 14.15 9.92
N PRO A 107 7.12 13.62 10.74
CA PRO A 107 8.15 14.45 11.38
C PRO A 107 9.07 15.11 10.35
N SER A 108 9.30 16.40 10.53
CA SER A 108 10.29 17.18 9.76
C SER A 108 10.08 17.18 8.24
N TRP A 109 8.84 16.95 7.78
CA TRP A 109 8.53 16.94 6.37
C TRP A 109 7.74 18.18 5.96
N LYS A 110 8.26 18.90 4.97
CA LYS A 110 7.56 20.04 4.38
C LYS A 110 6.55 19.53 3.34
N THR A 111 5.30 19.89 3.53
CA THR A 111 4.20 19.55 2.63
C THR A 111 4.28 20.38 1.35
N LYS A 112 4.10 19.73 0.20
CA LYS A 112 4.04 20.35 -1.12
C LYS A 112 2.73 20.09 -1.84
N HIS A 113 2.03 19.05 -1.44
CA HIS A 113 0.73 18.65 -1.96
C HIS A 113 0.10 17.68 -0.96
N HIS A 114 -1.21 17.45 -1.08
CA HIS A 114 -1.96 16.53 -0.25
C HIS A 114 -2.68 15.50 -1.13
N TYR A 115 -1.92 14.57 -1.73
CA TYR A 115 -2.52 13.40 -2.39
C TYR A 115 -2.66 12.27 -1.39
N TYR A 116 -3.80 11.59 -1.41
CA TYR A 116 -4.03 10.49 -0.51
C TYR A 116 -4.98 9.44 -1.10
N TYR A 117 -4.96 8.25 -0.52
CA TYR A 117 -5.99 7.24 -0.66
C TYR A 117 -6.08 6.41 0.62
N PHE A 118 -7.18 5.68 0.78
CA PHE A 118 -7.37 4.81 1.94
C PHE A 118 -7.30 3.35 1.57
N GLU A 119 -6.83 2.52 2.54
CA GLU A 119 -6.82 1.06 2.51
C GLU A 119 -7.27 0.51 3.87
N GLY A 120 -7.40 -0.81 3.98
CA GLY A 120 -7.52 -1.50 5.26
C GLY A 120 -8.91 -1.61 5.83
N ARG A 121 -9.94 -1.28 5.06
CA ARG A 121 -11.35 -1.37 5.44
C ARG A 121 -12.12 -2.25 4.46
N LYS A 122 -13.10 -3.01 5.00
CA LYS A 122 -13.98 -3.85 4.17
C LYS A 122 -14.85 -3.03 3.22
N GLU A 123 -15.23 -1.82 3.63
CA GLU A 123 -16.08 -0.93 2.85
C GLU A 123 -15.45 -0.43 1.56
N PHE A 124 -14.14 -0.56 1.41
CA PHE A 124 -13.43 -0.27 0.15
C PHE A 124 -13.39 -1.47 -0.81
N LEU A 125 -13.91 -2.63 -0.41
CA LEU A 125 -13.92 -3.84 -1.21
C LEU A 125 -15.16 -3.84 -2.13
N ASP A 126 -15.13 -3.06 -3.18
CA ASP A 126 -16.27 -2.80 -4.06
C ASP A 126 -15.97 -2.98 -5.55
N GLN A 127 -14.69 -3.21 -5.90
CA GLN A 127 -14.26 -3.37 -7.28
C GLN A 127 -13.68 -4.76 -7.55
N GLU A 128 -13.97 -5.30 -8.76
CA GLU A 128 -13.35 -6.52 -9.26
C GLU A 128 -11.81 -6.46 -9.25
N GLY A 129 -11.18 -7.51 -8.73
CA GLY A 129 -9.73 -7.60 -8.56
C GLY A 129 -9.23 -7.09 -7.22
N GLU A 130 -10.11 -6.58 -6.38
CA GLU A 130 -9.74 -6.14 -5.03
C GLU A 130 -9.81 -7.26 -4.00
N TRP A 131 -8.97 -7.14 -2.99
CA TRP A 131 -8.93 -8.05 -1.85
C TRP A 131 -8.76 -7.32 -0.52
N TRP A 132 -9.26 -7.94 0.54
CA TRP A 132 -9.12 -7.47 1.91
C TRP A 132 -9.01 -8.64 2.88
N VAL A 133 -8.25 -8.46 3.97
CA VAL A 133 -8.10 -9.46 5.04
C VAL A 133 -8.74 -8.93 6.31
N ASP A 134 -9.68 -9.70 6.88
CA ASP A 134 -10.24 -9.44 8.19
C ASP A 134 -9.33 -10.04 9.28
N THR A 135 -8.65 -9.16 10.01
CA THR A 135 -7.75 -9.53 11.12
C THR A 135 -8.36 -9.29 12.50
N TYR A 136 -9.64 -8.87 12.56
CA TYR A 136 -10.21 -8.37 13.82
C TYR A 136 -10.87 -9.42 14.72
N ASN A 137 -11.25 -10.57 14.18
CA ASN A 137 -12.04 -11.56 14.91
C ASN A 137 -11.26 -12.83 15.26
N ASN A 138 -9.93 -12.78 15.39
CA ASN A 138 -9.05 -13.93 15.56
C ASN A 138 -9.23 -15.03 14.49
N LYS A 139 -9.79 -14.66 13.35
CA LYS A 139 -9.94 -15.52 12.17
C LYS A 139 -9.52 -14.66 10.98
N ASP A 140 -8.30 -14.85 10.53
CA ASP A 140 -7.83 -14.23 9.32
C ASP A 140 -8.66 -14.76 8.15
N SER A 141 -9.60 -13.96 7.69
CA SER A 141 -10.45 -14.27 6.53
C SER A 141 -10.05 -13.39 5.36
N LEU A 142 -9.70 -14.02 4.24
CA LEU A 142 -9.44 -13.33 2.98
C LEU A 142 -10.74 -13.16 2.21
N TYR A 143 -11.01 -11.94 1.79
CA TYR A 143 -12.11 -11.58 0.90
C TYR A 143 -11.54 -11.10 -0.44
N TYR A 144 -12.17 -11.49 -1.52
CA TYR A 144 -11.77 -11.12 -2.87
C TYR A 144 -13.00 -10.93 -3.76
N VAL A 145 -13.02 -9.87 -4.57
CA VAL A 145 -14.06 -9.60 -5.56
C VAL A 145 -13.64 -10.21 -6.89
N ALA A 146 -14.17 -11.38 -7.20
CA ALA A 146 -13.90 -12.05 -8.47
C ALA A 146 -14.61 -11.37 -9.64
N ALA A 147 -14.03 -11.49 -10.83
CA ALA A 147 -14.67 -11.07 -12.08
C ALA A 147 -16.03 -11.74 -12.29
N SER A 148 -16.96 -11.02 -12.92
CA SER A 148 -18.29 -11.56 -13.23
C SER A 148 -18.17 -12.86 -14.04
N GLY A 149 -18.83 -13.92 -13.58
CA GLY A 149 -18.81 -15.23 -14.22
C GLY A 149 -17.58 -16.09 -13.96
N VAL A 150 -16.61 -15.60 -13.17
CA VAL A 150 -15.43 -16.37 -12.78
C VAL A 150 -15.71 -17.12 -11.48
N ASP A 151 -15.49 -18.43 -11.48
CA ASP A 151 -15.52 -19.26 -10.26
C ASP A 151 -14.21 -19.09 -9.50
N PRO A 152 -14.20 -18.44 -8.31
CA PRO A 152 -12.97 -18.21 -7.57
C PRO A 152 -12.27 -19.50 -7.13
N ASN A 153 -12.99 -20.63 -7.03
CA ASN A 153 -12.38 -21.91 -6.66
C ASN A 153 -11.47 -22.50 -7.75
N LYS A 154 -11.50 -21.92 -8.95
CA LYS A 154 -10.63 -22.31 -10.08
C LYS A 154 -9.41 -21.42 -10.23
N LEU A 155 -9.26 -20.39 -9.41
CA LEU A 155 -8.15 -19.47 -9.45
C LEU A 155 -6.99 -19.96 -8.56
N ASP A 156 -5.76 -19.68 -8.99
CA ASP A 156 -4.55 -19.94 -8.22
C ASP A 156 -4.27 -18.74 -7.30
N PHE A 157 -4.68 -18.86 -6.02
CA PHE A 157 -4.45 -17.84 -4.99
C PHE A 157 -3.12 -18.06 -4.30
N ARG A 158 -2.28 -17.02 -4.25
CA ARG A 158 -0.99 -17.03 -3.56
C ARG A 158 -0.84 -15.80 -2.68
N GLY A 159 -0.55 -16.00 -1.42
CA GLY A 159 -0.23 -14.93 -0.46
C GLY A 159 1.27 -14.85 -0.19
N LYS A 160 1.82 -13.65 -0.12
CA LYS A 160 3.19 -13.46 0.35
C LYS A 160 3.23 -13.69 1.85
N VAL A 161 4.06 -14.62 2.31
CA VAL A 161 4.18 -15.04 3.72
C VAL A 161 5.51 -14.63 4.36
N GLN A 162 6.51 -14.26 3.56
CA GLN A 162 7.82 -13.82 4.06
C GLN A 162 8.46 -12.77 3.17
N SER A 163 9.22 -11.88 3.77
CA SER A 163 9.91 -10.80 3.05
C SER A 163 11.15 -11.31 2.33
N TYR A 164 11.95 -12.12 3.00
CA TYR A 164 13.26 -12.56 2.52
C TYR A 164 13.32 -14.08 2.38
N ALA A 165 13.70 -14.56 1.20
CA ALA A 165 14.06 -15.96 0.97
C ALA A 165 15.39 -16.29 1.64
N PHE A 166 16.33 -15.34 1.60
CA PHE A 166 17.60 -15.41 2.28
C PHE A 166 17.80 -14.15 3.11
N SER A 167 18.02 -14.33 4.40
CA SER A 167 18.48 -13.29 5.31
C SER A 167 19.86 -13.72 5.83
N VAL A 168 20.90 -13.06 5.34
CA VAL A 168 22.29 -13.41 5.56
C VAL A 168 22.93 -12.34 6.42
N ASN A 169 23.56 -12.75 7.52
CA ASN A 169 24.27 -11.86 8.41
C ASN A 169 25.68 -12.38 8.69
N ALA A 170 26.67 -11.50 8.62
CA ALA A 170 28.08 -11.77 8.92
C ALA A 170 28.64 -13.01 8.21
N SER A 171 28.34 -13.15 6.92
CA SER A 171 28.79 -14.27 6.09
C SER A 171 29.82 -13.81 5.05
N GLU A 172 30.74 -14.69 4.74
CA GLU A 172 31.77 -14.45 3.74
C GLU A 172 31.67 -15.43 2.59
N TYR A 173 31.98 -14.96 1.37
CA TYR A 173 32.06 -15.75 0.15
C TYR A 173 30.80 -16.52 -0.23
N LEU A 174 29.62 -16.12 0.28
CA LEU A 174 28.35 -16.74 -0.10
C LEU A 174 27.98 -16.36 -1.53
N GLN A 175 27.55 -17.33 -2.31
CA GLN A 175 27.12 -17.10 -3.69
C GLN A 175 25.69 -17.64 -3.91
N ILE A 176 24.81 -16.77 -4.37
CA ILE A 176 23.45 -17.09 -4.81
C ILE A 176 23.40 -16.86 -6.32
N LYS A 177 23.19 -17.93 -7.09
CA LYS A 177 23.27 -17.86 -8.54
C LYS A 177 22.11 -18.55 -9.24
N ASN A 178 21.65 -17.95 -10.34
CA ASN A 178 20.70 -18.53 -11.30
C ASN A 178 19.39 -19.02 -10.65
N LEU A 179 18.86 -18.24 -9.70
CA LEU A 179 17.60 -18.51 -9.04
C LEU A 179 16.54 -17.50 -9.47
N GLU A 180 15.30 -17.95 -9.47
CA GLU A 180 14.15 -17.08 -9.61
C GLU A 180 13.46 -16.93 -8.25
N PHE A 181 13.16 -15.68 -7.88
CA PHE A 181 12.47 -15.30 -6.66
C PHE A 181 11.13 -14.66 -7.01
N PHE A 182 10.05 -15.27 -6.59
CA PHE A 182 8.71 -14.73 -6.77
C PHE A 182 8.16 -14.24 -5.42
N ALA A 183 7.76 -12.97 -5.37
CA ALA A 183 7.18 -12.32 -4.19
C ALA A 183 8.08 -12.41 -2.93
N THR A 184 9.38 -12.47 -3.12
CA THR A 184 10.39 -12.49 -2.05
C THR A 184 11.72 -11.96 -2.58
N THR A 185 12.67 -11.72 -1.67
CA THR A 185 13.98 -11.19 -2.05
C THR A 185 15.09 -11.67 -1.11
N VAL A 186 16.26 -11.02 -1.15
CA VAL A 186 17.41 -11.30 -0.30
C VAL A 186 17.79 -10.09 0.53
N TYR A 187 18.28 -10.36 1.73
CA TYR A 187 18.87 -9.38 2.62
C TYR A 187 20.26 -9.84 3.05
N PHE A 188 21.27 -9.02 2.79
CA PHE A 188 22.64 -9.22 3.26
C PHE A 188 22.98 -8.10 4.23
N SER A 189 23.49 -8.46 5.39
CA SER A 189 24.04 -7.55 6.41
C SER A 189 25.41 -8.01 6.82
N ASN A 190 26.38 -7.09 6.88
CA ASN A 190 27.76 -7.37 7.28
C ASN A 190 28.38 -8.55 6.52
N GLY A 191 28.14 -8.64 5.23
CA GLY A 191 28.66 -9.73 4.38
C GLY A 191 29.86 -9.29 3.56
N ASP A 192 30.93 -10.09 3.57
CA ASP A 192 32.12 -9.87 2.75
C ASP A 192 32.20 -10.82 1.57
N ASN A 193 32.56 -10.30 0.40
CA ASN A 193 32.77 -11.08 -0.81
C ASN A 193 31.57 -11.95 -1.23
N CYS A 194 30.33 -11.52 -0.87
CA CYS A 194 29.11 -12.20 -1.25
C CYS A 194 28.68 -11.81 -2.67
N LEU A 195 28.05 -12.75 -3.39
CA LEU A 195 27.65 -12.58 -4.76
C LEU A 195 26.21 -13.02 -4.99
N VAL A 196 25.40 -12.17 -5.60
CA VAL A 196 24.11 -12.52 -6.22
C VAL A 196 24.25 -12.32 -7.72
N TYR A 197 24.12 -13.41 -8.50
CA TYR A 197 24.39 -13.38 -9.95
C TYR A 197 23.37 -14.19 -10.73
N GLY A 198 22.90 -13.64 -11.86
CA GLY A 198 21.98 -14.33 -12.77
C GLY A 198 20.63 -14.66 -12.13
N CYS A 199 20.24 -13.93 -11.08
CA CYS A 199 18.97 -14.12 -10.38
C CYS A 199 17.89 -13.21 -10.96
N ASN A 200 16.66 -13.72 -11.02
CA ASN A 200 15.48 -12.96 -11.40
C ASN A 200 14.63 -12.70 -10.14
N PHE A 201 14.19 -11.47 -9.95
CA PHE A 201 13.34 -11.06 -8.83
C PHE A 201 12.04 -10.48 -9.37
N ILE A 202 10.94 -11.18 -9.12
CA ILE A 202 9.60 -10.80 -9.52
C ILE A 202 8.83 -10.39 -8.25
N TYR A 203 8.30 -9.16 -8.20
CA TYR A 203 7.66 -8.56 -7.02
C TYR A 203 8.54 -8.64 -5.74
N PRO A 204 9.78 -8.14 -5.78
CA PRO A 204 10.74 -8.32 -4.68
C PRO A 204 10.41 -7.50 -3.42
N SER A 205 9.69 -6.39 -3.57
CA SER A 205 9.36 -5.50 -2.46
C SER A 205 7.95 -5.73 -1.92
N CYS A 206 7.73 -5.43 -0.66
CA CYS A 206 6.40 -5.40 -0.07
C CYS A 206 6.29 -4.39 1.06
N SER A 207 5.07 -3.92 1.29
CA SER A 207 4.72 -3.18 2.49
C SER A 207 3.99 -4.11 3.47
N LYS A 208 4.16 -3.87 4.76
CA LYS A 208 3.45 -4.60 5.83
C LYS A 208 2.16 -3.90 6.27
N ARG A 209 1.78 -2.81 5.62
CA ARG A 209 0.58 -2.05 6.01
C ARG A 209 -0.71 -2.86 5.96
N MET A 210 -0.79 -3.86 5.06
CA MET A 210 -1.92 -4.80 5.02
C MET A 210 -2.06 -5.65 6.30
N LEU A 211 -0.99 -5.78 7.08
CA LEU A 211 -0.98 -6.36 8.41
C LEU A 211 -1.14 -5.29 9.50
N ARG A 212 -1.58 -4.08 9.13
CA ARG A 212 -1.71 -2.89 9.99
C ARG A 212 -0.39 -2.41 10.61
N ILE A 213 0.73 -2.82 10.06
CA ILE A 213 2.05 -2.32 10.42
C ILE A 213 2.34 -1.11 9.53
N VAL A 214 1.92 0.06 10.02
CA VAL A 214 2.11 1.35 9.35
C VAL A 214 3.47 1.97 9.71
N ASP A 215 3.88 3.00 8.96
CA ASP A 215 5.11 3.78 9.18
C ASP A 215 6.42 3.01 9.01
N THR A 216 6.36 1.85 8.44
CA THR A 216 7.55 1.07 8.09
C THR A 216 7.94 1.29 6.64
N GLU A 217 9.24 1.26 6.39
CA GLU A 217 9.73 1.17 5.02
C GLU A 217 9.32 -0.16 4.39
N PRO A 218 9.05 -0.18 3.07
CA PRO A 218 8.85 -1.43 2.35
C PRO A 218 10.06 -2.35 2.50
N GLU A 219 9.80 -3.61 2.68
CA GLU A 219 10.83 -4.65 2.58
C GLU A 219 11.27 -4.76 1.13
N MET A 220 12.56 -4.69 0.87
CA MET A 220 13.15 -4.77 -0.47
C MET A 220 14.51 -5.45 -0.43
N THR A 221 15.09 -5.74 -1.58
CA THR A 221 16.48 -6.21 -1.65
C THR A 221 17.40 -5.23 -0.93
N LYS A 222 18.17 -5.73 0.02
CA LYS A 222 19.10 -4.90 0.81
C LYS A 222 20.48 -5.54 0.85
N PHE A 223 21.48 -4.69 0.68
CA PHE A 223 22.88 -4.98 0.95
C PHE A 223 23.37 -3.91 1.93
N ALA A 224 23.47 -4.27 3.21
CA ALA A 224 23.91 -3.38 4.26
C ALA A 224 25.30 -3.80 4.76
N SER A 225 26.22 -2.85 4.82
CA SER A 225 27.57 -2.99 5.41
C SER A 225 27.55 -2.61 6.88
#